data_31fe67dbbbedb60c0de31a73e9dbec67
#
_entry.id   31fe67dbbbedb60c0de31a73e9dbec67
#
_cell.length_a   1.000
_cell.length_b   1.000
_cell.length_c   1.000
_cell.angle_alpha   90.00
_cell.angle_beta   90.00
_cell.angle_gamma   90.00
#
_symmetry.space_group_name_H-M   'P 1'
#
loop_
_entity.id
_entity.type
_entity.pdbx_description
1 polymer ?
#
loop_
_entity_poly.entity_id
_entity_poly.type
_entity_poly.pdbx_seq_one_letter_code
_entity_poly.pdbx_strand_id
1 'polypeptide(L)'
;MKQNDFMSALNEARKESVKNELSNKESKLAKLYAAKVAANDAYNKGERELLFSKGSTYAVAQRNIVRSAFRSYILSVTHNTEQTENVISWYDSNCIDKNQPIIDTENRLQSYCKATYDDYRKGMLEVSRKSKQEREKERAEKLALVSKLATLSTEELAKLLESAK
;
A
#
# COMPACT_ATOMS: atom_id res chain seq x y z
N MET A 1 31.04 11.82 42.59
CA MET A 1 30.34 11.17 41.48
C MET A 1 29.33 10.20 42.08
N LYS A 2 28.05 10.37 41.81
CA LYS A 2 27.03 9.47 42.37
C LYS A 2 27.11 8.13 41.62
N GLN A 3 26.82 7.02 42.28
CA GLN A 3 26.92 5.68 41.72
C GLN A 3 26.12 5.53 40.39
N ASN A 4 25.00 6.23 40.29
CA ASN A 4 24.18 6.25 39.07
C ASN A 4 24.89 6.94 37.90
N ASP A 5 25.68 8.01 38.16
CA ASP A 5 26.42 8.73 37.13
C ASP A 5 27.53 7.88 36.55
N PHE A 6 28.21 7.08 37.39
CA PHE A 6 29.24 6.14 36.97
C PHE A 6 28.68 5.02 36.06
N MET A 7 27.57 4.40 36.49
CA MET A 7 26.92 3.35 35.69
C MET A 7 26.37 3.88 34.36
N SER A 8 25.85 5.09 34.34
CA SER A 8 25.42 5.74 33.12
C SER A 8 26.56 5.97 32.14
N ALA A 9 27.69 6.56 32.63
CA ALA A 9 28.88 6.78 31.82
C ALA A 9 29.50 5.47 31.28
N LEU A 10 29.53 4.40 32.10
CA LEU A 10 30.00 3.10 31.67
C LEU A 10 29.12 2.49 30.58
N ASN A 11 27.81 2.60 30.69
CA ASN A 11 26.87 2.13 29.69
C ASN A 11 27.00 2.89 28.37
N GLU A 12 27.20 4.19 28.41
CA GLU A 12 27.46 4.99 27.20
C GLU A 12 28.77 4.61 26.52
N ALA A 13 29.83 4.48 27.27
CA ALA A 13 31.11 4.02 26.72
C ALA A 13 31.03 2.62 26.10
N ARG A 14 30.23 1.71 26.69
CA ARG A 14 29.97 0.38 26.13
C ARG A 14 29.19 0.47 24.82
N LYS A 15 28.14 1.30 24.75
CA LYS A 15 27.36 1.50 23.53
C LYS A 15 28.23 2.05 22.41
N GLU A 16 29.06 3.04 22.71
CA GLU A 16 29.96 3.64 21.74
C GLU A 16 31.00 2.63 21.23
N SER A 17 31.64 1.86 22.12
CA SER A 17 32.54 0.81 21.74
C SER A 17 31.93 -0.24 20.84
N VAL A 18 30.69 -0.72 21.17
CA VAL A 18 29.94 -1.67 20.33
C VAL A 18 29.61 -1.06 18.98
N LYS A 19 29.20 0.21 18.93
CA LYS A 19 28.88 0.92 17.69
C LYS A 19 30.12 1.03 16.78
N ASN A 20 31.26 1.36 17.34
CA ASN A 20 32.54 1.47 16.61
C ASN A 20 32.94 0.11 16.02
N GLU A 21 32.87 -0.95 16.83
CA GLU A 21 33.14 -2.32 16.36
C GLU A 21 32.20 -2.78 15.25
N LEU A 22 30.88 -2.46 15.36
CA LEU A 22 29.91 -2.79 14.32
C LEU A 22 30.14 -1.99 13.02
N SER A 23 30.69 -0.80 13.11
CA SER A 23 31.06 0.03 11.94
C SER A 23 32.23 -0.55 11.16
N ASN A 24 33.09 -1.32 11.80
CA ASN A 24 34.22 -2.02 11.16
C ASN A 24 33.73 -3.38 10.63
N LYS A 25 33.44 -3.46 9.32
CA LYS A 25 32.93 -4.68 8.65
C LYS A 25 33.83 -5.90 8.82
N GLU A 26 35.14 -5.69 9.07
CA GLU A 26 36.11 -6.76 9.26
C GLU A 26 36.18 -7.27 10.70
N SER A 27 35.60 -6.54 11.64
CA SER A 27 35.62 -6.95 13.05
C SER A 27 34.84 -8.27 13.25
N LYS A 28 35.26 -9.06 14.20
CA LYS A 28 34.60 -10.30 14.60
C LYS A 28 33.15 -10.03 15.02
N LEU A 29 32.92 -8.92 15.72
CA LEU A 29 31.57 -8.54 16.19
C LEU A 29 30.66 -8.19 15.03
N ALA A 30 31.12 -7.45 14.01
CA ALA A 30 30.35 -7.13 12.82
C ALA A 30 29.97 -8.38 12.02
N LYS A 31 30.90 -9.32 11.86
CA LYS A 31 30.64 -10.60 11.18
C LYS A 31 29.61 -11.45 11.92
N LEU A 32 29.70 -11.52 13.26
CA LEU A 32 28.73 -12.23 14.10
C LEU A 32 27.35 -11.56 14.04
N TYR A 33 27.31 -10.23 14.04
CA TYR A 33 26.05 -9.50 13.91
C TYR A 33 25.40 -9.73 12.56
N ALA A 34 26.16 -9.67 11.47
CA ALA A 34 25.67 -9.97 10.12
C ALA A 34 25.13 -11.40 10.02
N ALA A 35 25.83 -12.38 10.58
CA ALA A 35 25.38 -13.77 10.62
C ALA A 35 24.06 -13.93 11.43
N LYS A 36 23.94 -13.23 12.57
CA LYS A 36 22.71 -13.20 13.37
C LYS A 36 21.55 -12.63 12.58
N VAL A 37 21.74 -11.50 11.88
CA VAL A 37 20.69 -10.88 11.04
C VAL A 37 20.27 -11.83 9.95
N ALA A 38 21.21 -12.42 9.20
CA ALA A 38 20.91 -13.37 8.14
C ALA A 38 20.15 -14.61 8.64
N ALA A 39 20.52 -15.15 9.79
CA ALA A 39 19.82 -16.27 10.41
C ALA A 39 18.39 -15.91 10.83
N ASN A 40 18.21 -14.70 11.38
CA ASN A 40 16.89 -14.21 11.77
C ASN A 40 15.98 -13.98 10.53
N ASP A 41 16.53 -13.45 9.46
CA ASP A 41 15.81 -13.24 8.19
C ASP A 41 15.40 -14.58 7.58
N ALA A 42 16.29 -15.58 7.60
CA ALA A 42 16.00 -16.93 7.11
C ALA A 42 14.88 -17.59 7.95
N TYR A 43 14.93 -17.45 9.28
CA TYR A 43 13.89 -17.93 10.17
C TYR A 43 12.54 -17.28 9.88
N ASN A 44 12.49 -15.95 9.82
CA ASN A 44 11.25 -15.21 9.54
C ASN A 44 10.66 -15.56 8.17
N LYS A 45 11.53 -15.80 7.17
CA LYS A 45 11.10 -16.26 5.85
C LYS A 45 10.48 -17.65 5.93
N GLY A 46 11.15 -18.61 6.60
CA GLY A 46 10.65 -19.97 6.76
C GLY A 46 9.33 -20.02 7.55
N GLU A 47 9.23 -19.25 8.63
CA GLU A 47 7.99 -19.11 9.40
C GLU A 47 6.85 -18.57 8.52
N ARG A 48 7.12 -17.53 7.74
CA ARG A 48 6.13 -16.96 6.82
C ARG A 48 5.68 -17.96 5.76
N GLU A 49 6.61 -18.69 5.17
CA GLU A 49 6.30 -19.74 4.18
C GLU A 49 5.42 -20.83 4.78
N LEU A 50 5.67 -21.25 6.03
CA LEU A 50 4.86 -22.21 6.76
C LEU A 50 3.46 -21.67 7.05
N LEU A 51 3.37 -20.47 7.64
CA LEU A 51 2.11 -19.87 8.06
C LEU A 51 1.18 -19.55 6.87
N PHE A 52 1.75 -19.16 5.74
CA PHE A 52 0.99 -18.82 4.52
C PHE A 52 1.03 -19.90 3.43
N SER A 53 1.43 -21.12 3.78
CA SER A 53 1.34 -22.26 2.86
C SER A 53 -0.10 -22.52 2.41
N LYS A 54 -0.25 -23.13 1.25
CA LYS A 54 -1.57 -23.47 0.69
C LYS A 54 -2.36 -24.35 1.68
N GLY A 55 -3.54 -23.90 2.06
CA GLY A 55 -4.41 -24.61 3.02
C GLY A 55 -4.10 -24.37 4.49
N SER A 56 -3.17 -23.46 4.82
CA SER A 56 -2.88 -23.11 6.21
C SER A 56 -4.12 -22.54 6.91
N THR A 57 -4.48 -23.15 8.04
CA THR A 57 -5.56 -22.67 8.89
C THR A 57 -5.26 -21.29 9.48
N TYR A 58 -3.99 -21.01 9.76
CA TYR A 58 -3.54 -19.68 10.20
C TYR A 58 -3.83 -18.59 9.15
N ALA A 59 -3.48 -18.83 7.88
CA ALA A 59 -3.72 -17.86 6.82
C ALA A 59 -5.21 -17.57 6.61
N VAL A 60 -6.06 -18.59 6.77
CA VAL A 60 -7.52 -18.43 6.69
C VAL A 60 -8.05 -17.63 7.87
N ALA A 61 -7.63 -17.99 9.09
CA ALA A 61 -8.04 -17.29 10.31
C ALA A 61 -7.58 -15.83 10.28
N GLN A 62 -6.34 -15.57 9.93
CA GLN A 62 -5.80 -14.21 9.83
C GLN A 62 -6.58 -13.36 8.80
N ARG A 63 -6.87 -13.90 7.62
CA ARG A 63 -7.68 -13.19 6.61
C ARG A 63 -9.04 -12.78 7.15
N ASN A 64 -9.73 -13.69 7.83
CA ASN A 64 -11.05 -13.41 8.39
C ASN A 64 -11.01 -12.35 9.49
N ILE A 65 -10.00 -12.42 10.38
CA ILE A 65 -9.80 -11.44 11.46
C ILE A 65 -9.47 -10.07 10.87
N VAL A 66 -8.53 -10.01 9.94
CA VAL A 66 -8.10 -8.76 9.30
C VAL A 66 -9.26 -8.14 8.52
N ARG A 67 -10.00 -8.94 7.74
CA ARG A 67 -11.17 -8.47 6.99
C ARG A 67 -12.25 -7.90 7.91
N SER A 68 -12.54 -8.59 9.01
CA SER A 68 -13.53 -8.13 10.00
C SER A 68 -13.10 -6.82 10.68
N ALA A 69 -11.83 -6.74 11.10
CA ALA A 69 -11.27 -5.53 11.70
C ALA A 69 -11.23 -4.37 10.72
N PHE A 70 -10.87 -4.62 9.47
CA PHE A 70 -10.88 -3.61 8.41
C PHE A 70 -12.29 -3.08 8.16
N ARG A 71 -13.30 -3.96 8.09
CA ARG A 71 -14.71 -3.56 7.98
C ARG A 71 -15.14 -2.66 9.13
N SER A 72 -14.81 -3.03 10.37
CA SER A 72 -15.11 -2.23 11.55
C SER A 72 -14.41 -0.87 11.52
N TYR A 73 -13.15 -0.84 11.10
CA TYR A 73 -12.38 0.39 10.93
C TYR A 73 -13.04 1.32 9.91
N ILE A 74 -13.38 0.81 8.71
CA ILE A 74 -14.03 1.61 7.67
C ILE A 74 -15.35 2.17 8.15
N LEU A 75 -16.19 1.36 8.79
CA LEU A 75 -17.47 1.81 9.32
C LEU A 75 -17.30 2.92 10.37
N SER A 76 -16.26 2.84 11.21
CA SER A 76 -15.96 3.88 12.21
C SER A 76 -15.49 5.21 11.59
N VAL A 77 -14.87 5.15 10.40
CA VAL A 77 -14.36 6.35 9.72
C VAL A 77 -15.40 6.96 8.79
N THR A 78 -16.18 6.14 8.10
CA THR A 78 -17.14 6.61 7.08
C THR A 78 -18.54 6.84 7.64
N HIS A 79 -18.91 6.15 8.72
CA HIS A 79 -20.26 6.10 9.27
C HIS A 79 -21.34 5.74 8.21
N ASN A 80 -20.93 5.06 7.13
CA ASN A 80 -21.77 4.73 5.99
C ASN A 80 -21.59 3.26 5.60
N THR A 81 -22.67 2.49 5.70
CA THR A 81 -22.64 1.04 5.43
C THR A 81 -22.40 0.73 3.95
N GLU A 82 -23.06 1.46 3.04
CA GLU A 82 -22.89 1.24 1.59
C GLU A 82 -21.46 1.52 1.14
N GLN A 83 -20.91 2.64 1.60
CA GLN A 83 -19.50 2.97 1.33
C GLN A 83 -18.56 1.93 1.93
N THR A 84 -18.86 1.41 3.13
CA THR A 84 -18.08 0.35 3.76
C THR A 84 -18.09 -0.91 2.90
N GLU A 85 -19.21 -1.37 2.40
CA GLU A 85 -19.28 -2.56 1.55
C GLU A 85 -18.56 -2.38 0.21
N ASN A 86 -18.59 -1.19 -0.37
CA ASN A 86 -17.81 -0.87 -1.58
C ASN A 86 -16.28 -0.98 -1.32
N VAL A 87 -15.82 -0.45 -0.19
CA VAL A 87 -14.40 -0.56 0.22
C VAL A 87 -14.01 -2.02 0.50
N ILE A 88 -14.88 -2.80 1.12
CA ILE A 88 -14.64 -4.22 1.40
C ILE A 88 -14.60 -5.03 0.10
N SER A 89 -15.47 -4.77 -0.85
CA SER A 89 -15.43 -5.42 -2.17
C SER A 89 -14.13 -5.13 -2.91
N TRP A 90 -13.65 -3.90 -2.84
CA TRP A 90 -12.32 -3.54 -3.35
C TRP A 90 -11.20 -4.28 -2.61
N TYR A 91 -11.27 -4.35 -1.28
CA TYR A 91 -10.29 -5.06 -0.47
C TYR A 91 -10.23 -6.54 -0.84
N ASP A 92 -11.37 -7.20 -0.93
CA ASP A 92 -11.47 -8.62 -1.28
C ASP A 92 -10.89 -8.89 -2.68
N SER A 93 -10.98 -7.93 -3.61
CA SER A 93 -10.46 -8.06 -4.98
C SER A 93 -8.97 -7.76 -5.12
N ASN A 94 -8.42 -6.86 -4.29
CA ASN A 94 -7.07 -6.29 -4.50
C ASN A 94 -6.06 -6.64 -3.41
N CYS A 95 -6.52 -6.97 -2.19
CA CYS A 95 -5.65 -7.10 -1.02
C CYS A 95 -5.55 -8.53 -0.48
N ILE A 96 -6.33 -9.49 -1.02
CA ILE A 96 -6.22 -10.91 -0.65
C ILE A 96 -5.04 -11.51 -1.42
N ASP A 97 -3.84 -11.09 -1.09
CA ASP A 97 -2.64 -11.58 -1.74
C ASP A 97 -1.80 -12.47 -0.81
N LYS A 98 -0.96 -13.31 -1.46
CA LYS A 98 0.02 -14.22 -0.85
C LYS A 98 1.07 -13.51 0.01
N ASN A 99 1.16 -12.19 -0.07
CA ASN A 99 2.14 -11.34 0.60
C ASN A 99 1.60 -10.55 1.79
N GLN A 100 0.46 -10.96 2.35
CA GLN A 100 -0.05 -10.29 3.55
C GLN A 100 1.00 -10.31 4.69
N PRO A 101 1.19 -9.19 5.39
CA PRO A 101 2.09 -9.16 6.54
C PRO A 101 1.54 -10.07 7.65
N ILE A 102 2.44 -10.66 8.44
CA ILE A 102 2.04 -11.32 9.68
C ILE A 102 1.56 -10.24 10.65
N ILE A 103 0.29 -10.33 11.05
CA ILE A 103 -0.34 -9.39 11.98
C ILE A 103 -0.49 -10.10 13.32
N ASP A 104 0.44 -9.80 14.21
CA ASP A 104 0.60 -10.43 15.51
C ASP A 104 0.23 -9.51 16.68
N THR A 105 -0.02 -8.24 16.42
CA THR A 105 -0.39 -7.24 17.42
C THR A 105 -1.53 -6.37 16.96
N GLU A 106 -2.30 -5.83 17.93
CA GLU A 106 -3.39 -4.90 17.65
C GLU A 106 -2.92 -3.61 16.96
N ASN A 107 -1.76 -3.10 17.37
CA ASN A 107 -1.17 -1.91 16.75
C ASN A 107 -0.81 -2.13 15.27
N ARG A 108 -0.30 -3.32 14.93
CA ARG A 108 -0.04 -3.69 13.53
C ARG A 108 -1.34 -3.82 12.74
N LEU A 109 -2.38 -4.38 13.35
CA LEU A 109 -3.70 -4.50 12.73
C LEU A 109 -4.30 -3.12 12.42
N GLN A 110 -4.28 -2.20 13.37
CA GLN A 110 -4.77 -0.83 13.18
C GLN A 110 -3.97 -0.08 12.11
N SER A 111 -2.64 -0.18 12.15
CA SER A 111 -1.76 0.44 11.16
C SER A 111 -2.01 -0.12 9.75
N TYR A 112 -2.20 -1.43 9.63
CA TYR A 112 -2.54 -2.09 8.38
C TYR A 112 -3.90 -1.62 7.84
N CYS A 113 -4.93 -1.58 8.67
CA CYS A 113 -6.26 -1.10 8.27
C CYS A 113 -6.21 0.34 7.75
N LYS A 114 -5.49 1.22 8.46
CA LYS A 114 -5.32 2.61 8.05
C LYS A 114 -4.58 2.73 6.72
N ALA A 115 -3.43 2.07 6.58
CA ALA A 115 -2.63 2.11 5.35
C ALA A 115 -3.42 1.59 4.14
N THR A 116 -4.13 0.47 4.31
CA THR A 116 -4.98 -0.12 3.27
C THR A 116 -6.11 0.81 2.83
N TYR A 117 -6.73 1.51 3.76
CA TYR A 117 -7.77 2.50 3.44
C TYR A 117 -7.19 3.73 2.73
N ASP A 118 -6.03 4.19 3.12
CA ASP A 118 -5.33 5.29 2.45
C ASP A 118 -4.97 4.93 1.01
N ASP A 119 -4.58 3.69 0.74
CA ASP A 119 -4.29 3.20 -0.62
C ASP A 119 -5.56 3.09 -1.47
N TYR A 120 -6.67 2.61 -0.90
CA TYR A 120 -7.98 2.66 -1.56
C TYR A 120 -8.34 4.09 -1.98
N ARG A 121 -8.22 5.06 -1.06
CA ARG A 121 -8.53 6.46 -1.35
C ARG A 121 -7.66 7.05 -2.44
N LYS A 122 -6.35 6.75 -2.43
CA LYS A 122 -5.43 7.19 -3.50
C LYS A 122 -5.84 6.63 -4.87
N GLY A 123 -6.14 5.32 -4.93
CA GLY A 123 -6.61 4.69 -6.16
C GLY A 123 -7.89 5.32 -6.70
N MET A 124 -8.86 5.60 -5.84
CA MET A 124 -10.11 6.26 -6.25
C MET A 124 -9.89 7.70 -6.76
N LEU A 125 -8.95 8.44 -6.16
CA LEU A 125 -8.57 9.78 -6.64
C LEU A 125 -7.92 9.73 -8.01
N GLU A 126 -7.08 8.74 -8.29
CA GLU A 126 -6.45 8.55 -9.60
C GLU A 126 -7.47 8.20 -10.68
N VAL A 127 -8.41 7.29 -10.38
CA VAL A 127 -9.50 6.95 -11.29
C VAL A 127 -10.36 8.17 -11.61
N SER A 128 -10.69 8.97 -10.58
CA SER A 128 -11.45 10.21 -10.75
C SER A 128 -10.72 11.24 -11.63
N ARG A 129 -9.41 11.38 -11.45
CA ARG A 129 -8.57 12.30 -12.26
C ARG A 129 -8.52 11.84 -13.72
N LYS A 130 -8.28 10.56 -13.98
CA LYS A 130 -8.26 10.00 -15.34
C LYS A 130 -9.59 10.21 -16.05
N SER A 131 -10.70 9.86 -15.39
CA SER A 131 -12.03 10.06 -15.93
C SER A 131 -12.35 11.54 -16.25
N LYS A 132 -11.89 12.47 -15.42
CA LYS A 132 -12.03 13.90 -15.69
C LYS A 132 -11.21 14.33 -16.93
N GLN A 133 -9.97 13.88 -17.04
CA GLN A 133 -9.11 14.17 -18.19
C GLN A 133 -9.69 13.60 -19.50
N GLU A 134 -10.22 12.39 -19.47
CA GLU A 134 -10.88 11.78 -20.63
C GLU A 134 -12.10 12.61 -21.09
N ARG A 135 -12.96 13.01 -20.15
CA ARG A 135 -14.12 13.87 -20.45
C ARG A 135 -13.71 15.25 -20.99
N GLU A 136 -12.64 15.83 -20.46
CA GLU A 136 -12.09 17.10 -20.96
C GLU A 136 -11.55 16.93 -22.39
N LYS A 137 -10.86 15.82 -22.67
CA LYS A 137 -10.35 15.49 -24.00
C LYS A 137 -11.49 15.31 -25.01
N GLU A 138 -12.51 14.52 -24.66
CA GLU A 138 -13.69 14.34 -25.51
C GLU A 138 -14.41 15.67 -25.80
N ARG A 139 -14.52 16.55 -24.80
CA ARG A 139 -15.12 17.87 -24.99
C ARG A 139 -14.29 18.72 -25.94
N ALA A 140 -12.97 18.72 -25.81
CA ALA A 140 -12.06 19.44 -26.68
C ALA A 140 -12.14 18.94 -28.13
N GLU A 141 -12.18 17.60 -28.32
CA GLU A 141 -12.34 16.97 -29.64
C GLU A 141 -13.68 17.34 -30.30
N LYS A 142 -14.79 17.29 -29.55
CA LYS A 142 -16.10 17.71 -30.03
C LYS A 142 -16.13 19.19 -30.42
N LEU A 143 -15.51 20.06 -29.60
CA LEU A 143 -15.44 21.49 -29.87
C LEU A 143 -14.61 21.77 -31.13
N ALA A 144 -13.48 21.08 -31.29
CA ALA A 144 -12.66 21.18 -32.49
C ALA A 144 -13.39 20.70 -33.75
N LEU A 145 -14.19 19.64 -33.63
CA LEU A 145 -15.03 19.17 -34.75
C LEU A 145 -16.10 20.19 -35.13
N VAL A 146 -16.81 20.74 -34.13
CA VAL A 146 -17.82 21.79 -34.39
C VAL A 146 -17.18 23.00 -35.01
N SER A 147 -16.01 23.44 -34.55
CA SER A 147 -15.29 24.56 -35.16
C SER A 147 -14.88 24.28 -36.63
N LYS A 148 -14.45 23.05 -36.92
CA LYS A 148 -14.14 22.63 -38.29
C LYS A 148 -15.41 22.63 -39.17
N LEU A 149 -16.52 22.08 -38.67
CA LEU A 149 -17.80 22.08 -39.40
C LEU A 149 -18.31 23.51 -39.67
N ALA A 150 -18.13 24.43 -38.73
CA ALA A 150 -18.54 25.82 -38.88
C ALA A 150 -17.73 26.59 -39.91
N THR A 151 -16.55 26.11 -40.32
CA THR A 151 -15.69 26.73 -41.35
C THR A 151 -15.91 26.12 -42.75
N LEU A 152 -16.68 25.02 -42.85
CA LEU A 152 -16.97 24.38 -44.14
C LEU A 152 -18.07 25.16 -44.92
N SER A 153 -17.89 25.24 -46.24
CA SER A 153 -18.96 25.78 -47.13
C SER A 153 -20.15 24.80 -47.18
N THR A 154 -21.30 25.32 -47.63
CA THR A 154 -22.53 24.51 -47.82
C THR A 154 -22.32 23.35 -48.81
N GLU A 155 -21.45 23.51 -49.79
CA GLU A 155 -21.10 22.46 -50.78
C GLU A 155 -20.23 21.36 -50.16
N GLU A 156 -19.28 21.69 -49.30
CA GLU A 156 -18.42 20.76 -48.59
C GLU A 156 -19.21 19.95 -47.53
N LEU A 157 -20.16 20.58 -46.84
CA LEU A 157 -21.08 19.93 -45.92
C LEU A 157 -21.97 18.90 -46.63
N ALA A 158 -22.51 19.27 -47.86
CA ALA A 158 -23.31 18.35 -48.63
C ALA A 158 -22.51 17.10 -49.06
N LYS A 159 -21.26 17.26 -49.49
CA LYS A 159 -20.37 16.13 -49.86
C LYS A 159 -20.06 15.23 -48.67
N LEU A 160 -19.84 15.79 -47.49
CA LEU A 160 -19.63 15.01 -46.25
C LEU A 160 -20.86 14.19 -45.86
N LEU A 161 -22.05 14.75 -46.00
CA LEU A 161 -23.33 14.07 -45.72
C LEU A 161 -23.60 12.92 -46.72
N GLU A 162 -23.18 13.08 -47.99
CA GLU A 162 -23.28 12.01 -48.98
C GLU A 162 -22.32 10.87 -48.76
N SER A 163 -21.12 11.16 -48.25
CA SER A 163 -20.09 10.16 -47.95
C SER A 163 -20.35 9.38 -46.65
N ALA A 164 -21.26 9.85 -45.81
CA ALA A 164 -21.66 9.21 -44.54
C ALA A 164 -22.89 8.28 -44.64
N LYS A 165 -23.46 8.16 -45.86
CA LYS A 165 -24.51 7.20 -46.19
C LYS A 165 -23.95 5.92 -46.75
#